data_391b66a387bdb23c10a362360f39ab2d
#
_entry.id   391b66a387bdb23c10a362360f39ab2d
#
_cell.length_a   1.000
_cell.length_b   1.000
_cell.length_c   1.000
_cell.angle_alpha   90.00
_cell.angle_beta   90.00
_cell.angle_gamma   90.00
#
_symmetry.space_group_name_H-M   'P 1'
#
loop_
_entity.id
_entity.type
_entity.pdbx_description
1 polymer ?
#
loop_
_entity_poly.entity_id
_entity_poly.type
_entity_poly.pdbx_seq_one_letter_code
_entity_poly.pdbx_strand_id
1 'polypeptide(L)' 'MPDPGSPPVVSELTSGELERTRRDLAVSLALVRPGSPALVPIQAHLTAIDGELAQRTGQQP' A
#
# COMPACT_ATOMS: atom_id res chain seq x y z
N MET A 1 -6.02 20.84 0.07
CA MET A 1 -5.65 20.26 -1.22
C MET A 1 -4.28 19.61 -1.13
N PRO A 2 -4.14 18.37 -1.57
CA PRO A 2 -2.81 17.77 -1.58
C PRO A 2 -1.91 18.45 -2.61
N ASP A 3 -0.62 18.51 -2.29
CA ASP A 3 0.36 19.04 -3.22
C ASP A 3 0.45 18.16 -4.47
N PRO A 4 0.54 18.77 -5.67
CA PRO A 4 0.62 17.97 -6.89
C PRO A 4 1.86 17.08 -6.97
N GLY A 5 2.88 17.35 -6.16
CA GLY A 5 4.09 16.54 -6.14
C GLY A 5 4.12 15.49 -5.05
N SER A 6 3.10 15.44 -4.19
CA SER A 6 3.08 14.50 -3.07
C SER A 6 2.37 13.19 -3.46
N PRO A 7 2.89 12.03 -3.01
CA PRO A 7 2.16 10.78 -3.24
C PRO A 7 0.84 10.78 -2.46
N PRO A 8 -0.20 10.09 -2.96
CA PRO A 8 -1.46 10.01 -2.24
C PRO A 8 -1.28 9.27 -0.92
N VAL A 9 -1.97 9.76 0.11
CA VAL A 9 -1.99 9.09 1.40
C VAL A 9 -2.87 7.86 1.27
N VAL A 10 -2.48 6.76 1.91
CA VAL A 10 -3.22 5.50 1.85
C VAL A 10 -4.69 5.68 2.21
N SER A 11 -4.98 6.51 3.21
CA SER A 11 -6.35 6.77 3.64
C SER A 11 -7.21 7.49 2.61
N GLU A 12 -6.60 8.12 1.59
CA GLU A 12 -7.33 8.82 0.55
C GLU A 12 -7.68 7.91 -0.63
N LEU A 13 -7.14 6.72 -0.68
CA LEU A 13 -7.41 5.78 -1.76
C LEU A 13 -8.71 5.03 -1.51
N THR A 14 -9.40 4.68 -2.58
CA THR A 14 -10.56 3.79 -2.49
C THR A 14 -10.10 2.38 -2.15
N SER A 15 -11.03 1.55 -1.66
CA SER A 15 -10.71 0.16 -1.35
C SER A 15 -10.23 -0.59 -2.59
N GLY A 16 -10.83 -0.34 -3.75
CA GLY A 16 -10.38 -0.94 -5.00
C GLY A 16 -8.97 -0.52 -5.38
N GLU A 17 -8.65 0.76 -5.18
CA GLU A 17 -7.31 1.27 -5.44
C GLU A 17 -6.29 0.65 -4.49
N LEU A 18 -6.65 0.49 -3.22
CA LEU A 18 -5.79 -0.14 -2.23
C LEU A 18 -5.50 -1.59 -2.60
N GLU A 19 -6.51 -2.33 -3.01
CA GLU A 19 -6.34 -3.73 -3.40
C GLU A 19 -5.45 -3.86 -4.63
N ARG A 20 -5.63 -2.98 -5.62
CA ARG A 20 -4.80 -2.95 -6.82
C ARG A 20 -3.36 -2.65 -6.47
N THR A 21 -3.14 -1.60 -5.67
CA THR A 21 -1.81 -1.21 -5.25
C THR A 21 -1.13 -2.33 -4.45
N ARG A 22 -1.89 -2.99 -3.57
CA ARG A 22 -1.38 -4.10 -2.80
C ARG A 22 -0.90 -5.23 -3.71
N ARG A 23 -1.68 -5.56 -4.72
CA ARG A 23 -1.32 -6.59 -5.69
C ARG A 23 -0.05 -6.22 -6.44
N ASP A 24 0.03 -4.97 -6.91
CA ASP A 24 1.20 -4.49 -7.64
C ASP A 24 2.46 -4.55 -6.77
N LEU A 25 2.33 -4.15 -5.50
CA LEU A 25 3.45 -4.19 -4.57
C LEU A 25 3.85 -5.62 -4.25
N ALA A 26 2.88 -6.54 -4.14
CA ALA A 26 3.18 -7.94 -3.90
C ALA A 26 3.97 -8.55 -5.05
N VAL A 27 3.63 -8.20 -6.29
CA VAL A 27 4.38 -8.64 -7.46
C VAL A 27 5.79 -8.05 -7.43
N SER A 28 5.90 -6.76 -7.12
CA SER A 28 7.21 -6.11 -7.00
C SER A 28 8.07 -6.76 -5.93
N LEU A 29 7.45 -7.10 -4.80
CA LEU A 29 8.16 -7.76 -3.70
C LEU A 29 8.72 -9.12 -4.13
N ALA A 30 7.95 -9.87 -4.92
CA ALA A 30 8.37 -11.17 -5.43
C ALA A 30 9.56 -11.05 -6.39
N LEU A 31 9.68 -9.91 -7.08
CA LEU A 31 10.76 -9.66 -8.03
C LEU A 31 12.00 -9.03 -7.41
N VAL A 32 11.88 -8.50 -6.19
CA VAL A 32 13.01 -7.85 -5.50
C VAL A 32 13.93 -8.91 -4.93
N ARG A 33 15.23 -8.69 -5.10
CA ARG A 33 16.23 -9.62 -4.56
C ARG A 33 16.31 -9.51 -3.04
N PRO A 34 16.53 -10.63 -2.34
CA PRO A 34 16.75 -10.59 -0.88
C PRO A 34 17.89 -9.62 -0.54
N GLY A 35 17.69 -8.81 0.47
CA GLY A 35 18.69 -7.83 0.90
C GLY A 35 18.69 -6.54 0.12
N SER A 36 17.82 -6.38 -0.87
CA SER A 36 17.73 -5.15 -1.64
C SER A 36 17.18 -4.02 -0.76
N PRO A 37 17.72 -2.77 -0.88
CA PRO A 37 17.19 -1.64 -0.14
C PRO A 37 15.75 -1.29 -0.52
N ALA A 38 15.28 -1.73 -1.69
CA ALA A 38 13.89 -1.51 -2.10
C ALA A 38 12.89 -2.34 -1.30
N LEU A 39 13.34 -3.37 -0.60
CA LEU A 39 12.48 -4.28 0.15
C LEU A 39 11.77 -3.56 1.30
N VAL A 40 12.51 -2.72 2.04
CA VAL A 40 11.97 -2.02 3.21
C VAL A 40 10.80 -1.10 2.85
N PRO A 41 10.93 -0.19 1.87
CA PRO A 41 9.80 0.68 1.53
C PRO A 41 8.62 -0.08 0.94
N ILE A 42 8.85 -1.15 0.20
CA ILE A 42 7.76 -1.97 -0.33
C ILE A 42 6.99 -2.64 0.80
N GLN A 43 7.71 -3.25 1.76
CA GLN A 43 7.07 -3.91 2.90
C GLN A 43 6.33 -2.90 3.78
N ALA A 44 6.91 -1.73 4.01
CA ALA A 44 6.27 -0.69 4.79
C ALA A 44 4.96 -0.23 4.13
N HIS A 45 4.99 -0.07 2.81
CA HIS A 45 3.79 0.34 2.08
C HIS A 45 2.70 -0.73 2.12
N LEU A 46 3.09 -2.00 1.95
CA LEU A 46 2.14 -3.12 2.06
C LEU A 46 1.50 -3.17 3.44
N THR A 47 2.29 -2.99 4.49
CA THR A 47 1.79 -2.98 5.85
C THR A 47 0.77 -1.86 6.05
N ALA A 48 1.05 -0.67 5.51
CA ALA A 48 0.14 0.46 5.62
C ALA A 48 -1.18 0.17 4.89
N ILE A 49 -1.10 -0.42 3.70
CA ILE A 49 -2.29 -0.78 2.93
C ILE A 49 -3.12 -1.84 3.66
N ASP A 50 -2.48 -2.87 4.17
CA ASP A 50 -3.15 -3.93 4.90
C ASP A 50 -3.84 -3.38 6.16
N GLY A 51 -3.17 -2.47 6.86
CA GLY A 51 -3.75 -1.82 8.04
C GLY A 51 -4.99 -1.01 7.69
N GLU A 52 -4.94 -0.26 6.59
CA GLU A 52 -6.07 0.55 6.15
C GLU A 52 -7.25 -0.32 5.73
N LEU A 53 -6.98 -1.39 4.97
CA LEU A 53 -8.04 -2.32 4.56
C LEU A 53 -8.68 -3.00 5.75
N ALA A 54 -7.87 -3.38 6.75
CA ALA A 54 -8.38 -4.00 7.96
C ALA A 54 -9.27 -3.04 8.74
N GLN A 55 -8.90 -1.77 8.82
CA GLN A 55 -9.72 -0.76 9.48
C GLN A 55 -11.06 -0.58 8.78
N ARG A 56 -11.05 -0.54 7.45
CA ARG A 56 -12.27 -0.38 6.68
C ARG A 56 -13.20 -1.57 6.83
N THR A 57 -12.62 -2.78 6.83
CA THR A 57 -13.40 -4.00 7.03
C THR A 57 -14.03 -4.01 8.42
N GLY A 58 -13.29 -3.59 9.44
CA GLY A 58 -13.80 -3.53 10.80
C GLY A 58 -14.89 -2.49 11.01
N GLN A 59 -14.99 -1.50 10.13
CA GLN A 59 -15.97 -0.42 10.23
C GLN A 59 -17.25 -0.72 9.47
N GLN A 60 -17.28 -1.75 8.65
CA GLN A 60 -18.48 -2.12 7.93
C GLN A 60 -19.44 -2.88 8.82
N PRO A 61 -20.73 -2.55 8.73
CA PRO A 61 -21.76 -3.26 9.51
C PRO A 61 -21.92 -4.71 9.06
#